data_052d780b67132eb51ec71282bc39949f
#
_entry.id   052d780b67132eb51ec71282bc39949f
#
_cell.length_a   1.000
_cell.length_b   1.000
_cell.length_c   1.000
_cell.angle_alpha   90.00
_cell.angle_beta   90.00
_cell.angle_gamma   90.00
#
_symmetry.space_group_name_H-M   'P 1'
#
loop_
_entity.id
_entity.type
_entity.pdbx_description
1 polymer ?
#
loop_
_entity_poly.entity_id
_entity_poly.type
_entity_poly.pdbx_seq_one_letter_code
_entity_poly.pdbx_strand_id
1 'polypeptide(L)'
;MNNLHLHRAQFPALSNKIYFNYGGQGPMPQGAMDTIAQSQAHIQSIGPFGSEAYSWISPQIQASREAIASLLNVPSDTITLTGNVTVGCNIAMWGIDWHAGDHLLLSDCEHPGVIATAREIARRFAVEVTTCPLMATLNAGDPTSIIADYLRPRTRLVVLSHVLWNTGQVLPIDKIAEVCKSNKSLLLIDAAQSVGVLPLDLT
;
A
#
# COMPACT_ATOMS: atom_id res chain seq x y z
N MET A 1 27.57 -4.77 -17.24
CA MET A 1 28.13 -3.51 -16.67
C MET A 1 27.04 -2.87 -15.81
N ASN A 2 27.42 -2.42 -14.64
CA ASN A 2 26.44 -1.85 -13.68
C ASN A 2 26.07 -0.42 -14.13
N ASN A 3 24.85 -0.23 -14.66
CA ASN A 3 24.36 1.07 -15.14
C ASN A 3 23.89 1.99 -14.01
N LEU A 4 24.33 1.74 -12.78
CA LEU A 4 23.89 2.46 -11.59
C LEU A 4 24.05 3.99 -11.72
N HIS A 5 25.16 4.46 -12.31
CA HIS A 5 25.38 5.91 -12.52
C HIS A 5 24.36 6.51 -13.49
N LEU A 6 23.94 5.77 -14.53
CA LEU A 6 22.92 6.23 -15.47
C LEU A 6 21.54 6.32 -14.81
N HIS A 7 21.21 5.35 -13.98
CA HIS A 7 19.97 5.39 -13.21
C HIS A 7 19.99 6.55 -12.20
N ARG A 8 21.10 6.72 -11.46
CA ARG A 8 21.24 7.85 -10.53
C ARG A 8 21.10 9.21 -11.19
N ALA A 9 21.63 9.37 -12.41
CA ALA A 9 21.57 10.61 -13.16
C ALA A 9 20.13 11.05 -13.50
N GLN A 10 19.19 10.11 -13.50
CA GLN A 10 17.76 10.41 -13.72
C GLN A 10 17.08 11.04 -12.49
N PHE A 11 17.74 11.05 -11.32
CA PHE A 11 17.20 11.57 -10.07
C PHE A 11 17.97 12.81 -9.62
N PRO A 12 17.51 14.04 -9.90
CA PRO A 12 18.22 15.27 -9.55
C PRO A 12 18.57 15.36 -8.07
N ALA A 13 17.69 14.87 -7.19
CA ALA A 13 17.92 14.86 -5.76
C ALA A 13 19.13 14.00 -5.31
N LEU A 14 19.63 13.10 -6.17
CA LEU A 14 20.78 12.24 -5.88
C LEU A 14 22.12 12.78 -6.41
N SER A 15 22.13 13.95 -7.06
CA SER A 15 23.33 14.51 -7.70
C SER A 15 24.46 14.79 -6.70
N ASN A 16 24.13 15.21 -5.49
CA ASN A 16 25.09 15.69 -4.49
C ASN A 16 24.92 15.06 -3.10
N LYS A 17 24.18 13.94 -2.99
CA LYS A 17 23.93 13.29 -1.69
C LYS A 17 23.76 11.78 -1.80
N ILE A 18 23.99 11.14 -0.68
CA ILE A 18 23.59 9.75 -0.44
C ILE A 18 22.25 9.80 0.30
N TYR A 19 21.21 9.22 -0.30
CA TYR A 19 19.86 9.27 0.22
C TYR A 19 19.37 7.88 0.59
N PHE A 20 18.98 7.67 1.85
CA PHE A 20 18.54 6.38 2.38
C PHE A 20 17.09 6.37 2.89
N ASN A 21 16.41 7.52 2.91
CA ASN A 21 15.05 7.59 3.44
C ASN A 21 13.97 7.32 2.37
N TYR A 22 14.15 6.25 1.59
CA TYR A 22 13.15 5.84 0.58
C TYR A 22 11.85 5.36 1.23
N GLY A 23 11.91 4.81 2.45
CA GLY A 23 10.73 4.42 3.21
C GLY A 23 9.85 5.61 3.64
N GLY A 24 10.45 6.80 3.79
CA GLY A 24 9.69 8.03 4.01
C GLY A 24 9.09 8.57 2.71
N GLN A 25 9.96 8.91 1.76
CA GLN A 25 9.57 9.32 0.40
C GLN A 25 10.76 9.17 -0.55
N GLY A 26 10.61 8.39 -1.61
CA GLY A 26 11.61 8.27 -2.67
C GLY A 26 11.69 9.55 -3.52
N PRO A 27 12.91 9.94 -3.98
CA PRO A 27 13.04 11.02 -4.94
C PRO A 27 12.36 10.66 -6.27
N MET A 28 11.77 11.66 -6.91
CA MET A 28 11.11 11.49 -8.21
C MET A 28 12.13 11.57 -9.34
N PRO A 29 12.08 10.69 -10.36
CA PRO A 29 12.94 10.81 -11.54
C PRO A 29 12.55 12.02 -12.39
N GLN A 30 13.53 12.61 -13.11
CA GLN A 30 13.32 13.79 -13.94
C GLN A 30 12.19 13.60 -14.95
N GLY A 31 12.14 12.45 -15.64
CA GLY A 31 11.09 12.17 -16.63
C GLY A 31 9.68 12.18 -16.05
N ALA A 32 9.50 11.75 -14.78
CA ALA A 32 8.20 11.83 -14.13
C ALA A 32 7.82 13.29 -13.80
N MET A 33 8.77 14.10 -13.33
CA MET A 33 8.54 15.54 -13.08
C MET A 33 8.17 16.27 -14.36
N ASP A 34 8.88 16.01 -15.45
CA ASP A 34 8.64 16.63 -16.76
C ASP A 34 7.24 16.24 -17.28
N THR A 35 6.85 14.97 -17.15
CA THR A 35 5.52 14.48 -17.54
C THR A 35 4.41 15.16 -16.75
N ILE A 36 4.57 15.33 -15.44
CA ILE A 36 3.61 16.04 -14.59
C ILE A 36 3.46 17.49 -15.06
N ALA A 37 4.58 18.20 -15.29
CA ALA A 37 4.56 19.58 -15.73
C ALA A 37 3.89 19.73 -17.12
N GLN A 38 4.21 18.84 -18.06
CA GLN A 38 3.61 18.83 -19.40
C GLN A 38 2.11 18.53 -19.35
N SER A 39 1.69 17.56 -18.54
CA SER A 39 0.28 17.22 -18.36
C SER A 39 -0.52 18.39 -17.78
N GLN A 40 0.02 19.07 -16.78
CA GLN A 40 -0.62 20.26 -16.20
C GLN A 40 -0.72 21.41 -17.23
N ALA A 41 0.34 21.67 -17.97
CA ALA A 41 0.33 22.71 -19.00
C ALA A 41 -0.67 22.39 -20.12
N HIS A 42 -0.74 21.12 -20.54
CA HIS A 42 -1.68 20.68 -21.57
C HIS A 42 -3.13 20.86 -21.12
N ILE A 43 -3.49 20.38 -19.92
CA ILE A 43 -4.84 20.53 -19.37
C ILE A 43 -5.24 22.01 -19.28
N GLN A 44 -4.31 22.89 -18.88
CA GLN A 44 -4.59 24.32 -18.81
C GLN A 44 -4.79 24.93 -20.20
N SER A 45 -4.09 24.44 -21.23
CA SER A 45 -4.20 24.97 -22.60
C SER A 45 -5.50 24.60 -23.30
N ILE A 46 -6.06 23.40 -23.01
CA ILE A 46 -7.33 22.94 -23.61
C ILE A 46 -8.55 23.29 -22.75
N GLY A 47 -8.34 23.86 -21.56
CA GLY A 47 -9.36 24.14 -20.56
C GLY A 47 -9.52 22.94 -19.58
N PRO A 48 -9.39 23.18 -18.26
CA PRO A 48 -9.32 22.11 -17.26
C PRO A 48 -10.64 21.35 -17.03
N PHE A 49 -11.74 21.83 -17.60
CA PHE A 49 -13.07 21.24 -17.46
C PHE A 49 -13.83 21.27 -18.79
N GLY A 50 -14.18 20.11 -19.32
CA GLY A 50 -14.90 19.98 -20.58
C GLY A 50 -14.64 18.67 -21.28
N SER A 51 -15.32 18.42 -22.40
CA SER A 51 -15.24 17.17 -23.16
C SER A 51 -13.85 16.88 -23.68
N GLU A 52 -13.10 17.89 -24.10
CA GLU A 52 -11.73 17.77 -24.60
C GLU A 52 -10.79 17.31 -23.48
N ALA A 53 -10.86 17.93 -22.29
CA ALA A 53 -10.09 17.53 -21.13
C ALA A 53 -10.39 16.08 -20.71
N TYR A 54 -11.66 15.69 -20.65
CA TYR A 54 -12.06 14.32 -20.31
C TYR A 54 -11.58 13.31 -21.35
N SER A 55 -11.65 13.65 -22.63
CA SER A 55 -11.16 12.78 -23.72
C SER A 55 -9.65 12.55 -23.64
N TRP A 56 -8.90 13.53 -23.15
CA TRP A 56 -7.46 13.40 -22.94
C TRP A 56 -7.12 12.68 -21.63
N ILE A 57 -7.81 12.98 -20.52
CA ILE A 57 -7.53 12.42 -19.19
C ILE A 57 -7.85 10.92 -19.11
N SER A 58 -8.97 10.48 -19.69
CA SER A 58 -9.45 9.10 -19.54
C SER A 58 -8.44 8.05 -20.02
N PRO A 59 -7.79 8.18 -21.18
CA PRO A 59 -6.73 7.27 -21.61
C PRO A 59 -5.50 7.28 -20.66
N GLN A 60 -5.15 8.43 -20.08
CA GLN A 60 -4.02 8.52 -19.14
C GLN A 60 -4.30 7.76 -17.85
N ILE A 61 -5.53 7.85 -17.33
CA ILE A 61 -5.98 7.08 -16.16
C ILE A 61 -5.92 5.58 -16.49
N GLN A 62 -6.42 5.18 -17.65
CA GLN A 62 -6.42 3.77 -18.05
C GLN A 62 -4.98 3.23 -18.22
N ALA A 63 -4.10 3.96 -18.88
CA ALA A 63 -2.69 3.61 -19.03
C ALA A 63 -1.97 3.46 -17.67
N SER A 64 -2.31 4.34 -16.70
CA SER A 64 -1.78 4.23 -15.34
C SER A 64 -2.24 2.95 -14.63
N ARG A 65 -3.52 2.57 -14.77
CA ARG A 65 -4.05 1.30 -14.24
C ARG A 65 -3.37 0.10 -14.86
N GLU A 66 -3.20 0.10 -16.18
CA GLU A 66 -2.55 -0.99 -16.94
C GLU A 66 -1.09 -1.17 -16.54
N ALA A 67 -0.35 -0.07 -16.33
CA ALA A 67 1.03 -0.12 -15.88
C ALA A 67 1.15 -0.75 -14.48
N ILE A 68 0.27 -0.38 -13.54
CA ILE A 68 0.25 -0.95 -12.18
C ILE A 68 -0.20 -2.42 -12.24
N ALA A 69 -1.24 -2.73 -13.01
CA ALA A 69 -1.77 -4.08 -13.17
C ALA A 69 -0.71 -5.04 -13.74
N SER A 70 0.05 -4.58 -14.74
CA SER A 70 1.17 -5.33 -15.31
C SER A 70 2.28 -5.59 -14.29
N LEU A 71 2.57 -4.61 -13.42
CA LEU A 71 3.58 -4.76 -12.35
C LEU A 71 3.16 -5.81 -11.31
N LEU A 72 1.86 -5.97 -11.06
CA LEU A 72 1.29 -6.84 -10.04
C LEU A 72 0.73 -8.16 -10.60
N ASN A 73 0.78 -8.35 -11.92
CA ASN A 73 0.20 -9.49 -12.64
C ASN A 73 -1.30 -9.68 -12.37
N VAL A 74 -2.08 -8.59 -12.43
CA VAL A 74 -3.54 -8.61 -12.20
C VAL A 74 -4.29 -7.90 -13.33
N PRO A 75 -5.60 -8.12 -13.49
CA PRO A 75 -6.45 -7.35 -14.41
C PRO A 75 -6.51 -5.87 -14.05
N SER A 76 -6.50 -4.96 -15.03
CA SER A 76 -6.50 -3.51 -14.80
C SER A 76 -7.79 -2.97 -14.16
N ASP A 77 -8.90 -3.68 -14.28
CA ASP A 77 -10.18 -3.35 -13.64
C ASP A 77 -10.18 -3.60 -12.12
N THR A 78 -9.19 -4.34 -11.60
CA THR A 78 -8.97 -4.50 -10.15
C THR A 78 -8.17 -3.36 -9.53
N ILE A 79 -7.63 -2.43 -10.35
CA ILE A 79 -6.84 -1.30 -9.87
C ILE A 79 -7.71 -0.05 -9.68
N THR A 80 -7.70 0.48 -8.48
CA THR A 80 -8.29 1.79 -8.15
C THR A 80 -7.18 2.78 -7.79
N LEU A 81 -7.14 3.93 -8.48
CA LEU A 81 -6.18 4.99 -8.20
C LEU A 81 -6.68 5.85 -7.04
N THR A 82 -5.82 6.10 -6.07
CA THR A 82 -6.11 6.95 -4.91
C THR A 82 -4.97 7.97 -4.70
N GLY A 83 -5.21 8.98 -3.84
CA GLY A 83 -4.21 10.00 -3.58
C GLY A 83 -2.97 9.51 -2.80
N ASN A 84 -3.14 8.46 -1.99
CA ASN A 84 -2.07 7.81 -1.22
C ASN A 84 -2.57 6.50 -0.60
N VAL A 85 -1.65 5.72 -0.01
CA VAL A 85 -1.96 4.42 0.62
C VAL A 85 -2.92 4.56 1.82
N THR A 86 -2.81 5.62 2.61
CA THR A 86 -3.72 5.85 3.75
C THR A 86 -5.16 5.98 3.29
N VAL A 87 -5.42 6.67 2.18
CA VAL A 87 -6.75 6.75 1.55
C VAL A 87 -7.20 5.37 1.08
N GLY A 88 -6.32 4.60 0.42
CA GLY A 88 -6.62 3.24 -0.03
C GLY A 88 -7.01 2.32 1.13
N CYS A 89 -6.21 2.29 2.20
CA CYS A 89 -6.52 1.53 3.42
C CYS A 89 -7.85 1.97 4.04
N ASN A 90 -8.12 3.29 4.11
CA ASN A 90 -9.39 3.80 4.62
C ASN A 90 -10.58 3.31 3.79
N ILE A 91 -10.51 3.39 2.46
CA ILE A 91 -11.58 2.90 1.58
C ILE A 91 -11.90 1.43 1.88
N ALA A 92 -10.88 0.58 1.98
CA ALA A 92 -11.06 -0.84 2.26
C ALA A 92 -11.61 -1.08 3.67
N MET A 93 -11.03 -0.44 4.69
CA MET A 93 -11.42 -0.63 6.10
C MET A 93 -12.83 -0.09 6.41
N TRP A 94 -13.22 1.06 5.86
CA TRP A 94 -14.56 1.63 6.02
C TRP A 94 -15.61 0.94 5.17
N GLY A 95 -15.21 0.25 4.09
CA GLY A 95 -16.08 -0.52 3.22
C GLY A 95 -16.58 -1.83 3.82
N ILE A 96 -16.06 -2.25 4.98
CA ILE A 96 -16.51 -3.46 5.67
C ILE A 96 -17.80 -3.17 6.45
N ASP A 97 -18.75 -4.08 6.36
CA ASP A 97 -19.97 -4.05 7.16
C ASP A 97 -19.67 -4.52 8.60
N TRP A 98 -19.24 -3.58 9.44
CA TRP A 98 -18.83 -3.82 10.80
C TRP A 98 -20.03 -4.00 11.76
N HIS A 99 -19.92 -4.99 12.64
CA HIS A 99 -20.89 -5.23 13.71
C HIS A 99 -20.22 -5.18 15.08
N ALA A 100 -21.01 -4.85 16.11
CA ALA A 100 -20.52 -4.82 17.48
C ALA A 100 -19.93 -6.19 17.90
N GLY A 101 -18.72 -6.15 18.47
CA GLY A 101 -17.96 -7.34 18.85
C GLY A 101 -17.23 -8.04 17.70
N ASP A 102 -17.27 -7.54 16.47
CA ASP A 102 -16.30 -7.93 15.43
C ASP A 102 -14.89 -7.62 15.91
N HIS A 103 -13.92 -8.36 15.39
CA HIS A 103 -12.52 -8.18 15.76
C HIS A 103 -11.68 -7.75 14.57
N LEU A 104 -10.80 -6.76 14.79
CA LEU A 104 -9.79 -6.26 13.86
C LEU A 104 -8.41 -6.50 14.46
N LEU A 105 -7.55 -7.20 13.73
CA LEU A 105 -6.18 -7.47 14.14
C LEU A 105 -5.21 -6.59 13.36
N LEU A 106 -4.30 -5.92 14.10
CA LEU A 106 -3.19 -5.13 13.56
C LEU A 106 -1.86 -5.68 14.09
N SER A 107 -0.75 -5.27 13.48
CA SER A 107 0.56 -5.42 14.09
C SER A 107 0.97 -4.17 14.90
N ASP A 108 1.98 -4.33 15.76
CA ASP A 108 2.64 -3.23 16.48
C ASP A 108 3.57 -2.40 15.57
N CYS A 109 3.67 -2.76 14.30
CA CYS A 109 4.51 -2.11 13.29
C CYS A 109 3.71 -1.37 12.21
N GLU A 110 2.39 -1.16 12.40
CA GLU A 110 1.57 -0.49 11.39
C GLU A 110 1.78 1.02 11.33
N HIS A 111 1.55 1.58 10.14
CA HIS A 111 1.61 3.02 9.94
C HIS A 111 0.55 3.75 10.78
N PRO A 112 0.88 4.92 11.39
CA PRO A 112 -0.07 5.67 12.23
C PRO A 112 -1.41 5.96 11.59
N GLY A 113 -1.49 6.15 10.26
CA GLY A 113 -2.74 6.34 9.52
C GLY A 113 -3.67 5.14 9.58
N VAL A 114 -3.13 3.91 9.53
CA VAL A 114 -3.89 2.67 9.67
C VAL A 114 -4.39 2.50 11.09
N ILE A 115 -3.52 2.75 12.09
CA ILE A 115 -3.87 2.68 13.52
C ILE A 115 -5.00 3.67 13.87
N ALA A 116 -4.92 4.90 13.36
CA ALA A 116 -5.96 5.91 13.60
C ALA A 116 -7.31 5.48 13.03
N THR A 117 -7.33 4.91 11.83
CA THR A 117 -8.54 4.38 11.20
C THR A 117 -9.14 3.23 12.01
N ALA A 118 -8.33 2.27 12.45
CA ALA A 118 -8.78 1.15 13.27
C ALA A 118 -9.40 1.61 14.60
N ARG A 119 -8.79 2.59 15.26
CA ARG A 119 -9.31 3.19 16.51
C ARG A 119 -10.68 3.85 16.30
N GLU A 120 -10.84 4.55 15.18
CA GLU A 120 -12.12 5.22 14.90
C GLU A 120 -13.22 4.21 14.53
N ILE A 121 -12.91 3.15 13.80
CA ILE A 121 -13.81 2.01 13.55
C ILE A 121 -14.23 1.36 14.88
N ALA A 122 -13.27 1.07 15.77
CA ALA A 122 -13.56 0.53 17.09
C ALA A 122 -14.54 1.40 17.86
N ARG A 123 -14.30 2.71 17.88
CA ARG A 123 -15.15 3.68 18.58
C ARG A 123 -16.57 3.76 18.03
N ARG A 124 -16.73 3.70 16.69
CA ARG A 124 -18.04 3.89 16.03
C ARG A 124 -18.89 2.64 16.02
N PHE A 125 -18.27 1.49 15.84
CA PHE A 125 -18.99 0.23 15.61
C PHE A 125 -18.86 -0.77 16.76
N ALA A 126 -18.22 -0.39 17.87
CA ALA A 126 -17.92 -1.27 18.99
C ALA A 126 -17.12 -2.54 18.54
N VAL A 127 -16.17 -2.34 17.61
CA VAL A 127 -15.26 -3.38 17.12
C VAL A 127 -14.11 -3.52 18.13
N GLU A 128 -13.73 -4.75 18.43
CA GLU A 128 -12.56 -5.04 19.24
C GLU A 128 -11.30 -4.95 18.38
N VAL A 129 -10.30 -4.16 18.80
CA VAL A 129 -9.01 -4.04 18.10
C VAL A 129 -7.92 -4.66 18.96
N THR A 130 -7.17 -5.60 18.38
CA THR A 130 -5.98 -6.19 19.01
C THR A 130 -4.75 -5.90 18.18
N THR A 131 -3.62 -5.70 18.86
CA THR A 131 -2.31 -5.53 18.23
C THR A 131 -1.44 -6.72 18.55
N CYS A 132 -0.92 -7.42 17.52
CA CYS A 132 0.02 -8.52 17.71
C CYS A 132 1.49 -8.02 17.65
N PRO A 133 2.41 -8.65 18.42
CA PRO A 133 3.78 -8.18 18.59
C PRO A 133 4.71 -8.67 17.47
N LEU A 134 4.57 -8.17 16.25
CA LEU A 134 5.44 -8.56 15.12
C LEU A 134 6.85 -8.01 15.25
N MET A 135 7.06 -6.88 15.93
CA MET A 135 8.40 -6.37 16.23
C MET A 135 9.28 -7.44 16.91
N ALA A 136 8.72 -8.26 17.77
CA ALA A 136 9.44 -9.32 18.47
C ALA A 136 9.91 -10.45 17.53
N THR A 137 9.40 -10.55 16.30
CA THR A 137 9.81 -11.58 15.33
C THR A 137 11.01 -11.16 14.48
N LEU A 138 11.49 -9.94 14.62
CA LEU A 138 12.66 -9.45 13.89
C LEU A 138 13.89 -10.33 14.18
N ASN A 139 14.50 -10.85 13.12
CA ASN A 139 15.69 -11.69 13.12
C ASN A 139 15.54 -13.16 13.57
N ALA A 140 14.53 -13.55 14.34
CA ALA A 140 14.50 -14.92 14.90
C ALA A 140 13.10 -15.52 15.13
N GLY A 141 12.01 -14.79 14.87
CA GLY A 141 10.65 -15.26 15.12
C GLY A 141 9.91 -15.70 13.87
N ASP A 142 8.72 -16.27 14.05
CA ASP A 142 7.78 -16.60 12.98
C ASP A 142 6.57 -15.67 13.03
N PRO A 143 6.47 -14.66 12.14
CA PRO A 143 5.32 -13.77 12.07
C PRO A 143 4.00 -14.50 11.85
N THR A 144 4.02 -15.60 11.08
CA THR A 144 2.81 -16.37 10.75
C THR A 144 2.20 -16.98 12.00
N SER A 145 3.02 -17.61 12.84
CA SER A 145 2.57 -18.21 14.11
C SER A 145 2.01 -17.14 15.04
N ILE A 146 2.68 -15.97 15.17
CA ILE A 146 2.18 -14.87 16.01
C ILE A 146 0.79 -14.42 15.53
N ILE A 147 0.61 -14.23 14.22
CA ILE A 147 -0.68 -13.81 13.67
C ILE A 147 -1.74 -14.88 13.94
N ALA A 148 -1.42 -16.17 13.75
CA ALA A 148 -2.35 -17.27 14.02
C ALA A 148 -2.82 -17.28 15.48
N ASP A 149 -1.92 -17.07 16.44
CA ASP A 149 -2.22 -17.04 17.87
C ASP A 149 -3.14 -15.88 18.28
N TYR A 150 -3.14 -14.78 17.51
CA TYR A 150 -3.96 -13.60 17.77
C TYR A 150 -5.29 -13.60 17.01
N LEU A 151 -5.50 -14.52 16.05
CA LEU A 151 -6.78 -14.65 15.38
C LEU A 151 -7.86 -15.14 16.34
N ARG A 152 -9.07 -14.65 16.15
CA ARG A 152 -10.27 -15.03 16.92
C ARG A 152 -11.37 -15.47 15.97
N PRO A 153 -12.37 -16.25 16.44
CA PRO A 153 -13.50 -16.66 15.60
C PRO A 153 -14.27 -15.48 14.98
N ARG A 154 -14.23 -14.30 15.61
CA ARG A 154 -14.87 -13.07 15.12
C ARG A 154 -13.90 -12.10 14.43
N THR A 155 -12.67 -12.51 14.12
CA THR A 155 -11.75 -11.65 13.33
C THR A 155 -12.31 -11.47 11.92
N ARG A 156 -12.73 -10.25 11.63
CA ARG A 156 -13.26 -9.87 10.31
C ARG A 156 -12.14 -9.43 9.38
N LEU A 157 -11.16 -8.71 9.91
CA LEU A 157 -10.08 -8.12 9.15
C LEU A 157 -8.75 -8.24 9.90
N VAL A 158 -7.73 -8.61 9.17
CA VAL A 158 -6.32 -8.48 9.55
C VAL A 158 -5.70 -7.41 8.64
N VAL A 159 -5.02 -6.40 9.22
CA VAL A 159 -4.33 -5.35 8.45
C VAL A 159 -2.86 -5.39 8.80
N LEU A 160 -2.01 -5.55 7.78
CA LEU A 160 -0.56 -5.69 7.95
C LEU A 160 0.18 -4.92 6.86
N SER A 161 1.33 -4.35 7.20
CA SER A 161 2.31 -3.88 6.23
C SER A 161 3.10 -5.08 5.67
N HIS A 162 3.27 -5.18 4.34
CA HIS A 162 4.08 -6.25 3.74
C HIS A 162 5.56 -6.14 4.12
N VAL A 163 6.12 -4.95 3.99
CA VAL A 163 7.43 -4.60 4.52
C VAL A 163 7.23 -3.62 5.66
N LEU A 164 7.66 -3.99 6.86
CA LEU A 164 7.48 -3.18 8.05
C LEU A 164 8.33 -1.90 7.93
N TRP A 165 7.68 -0.74 7.91
CA TRP A 165 8.33 0.55 7.63
C TRP A 165 9.42 0.95 8.63
N ASN A 166 9.36 0.43 9.84
CA ASN A 166 10.27 0.76 10.96
C ASN A 166 11.42 -0.24 11.13
N THR A 167 11.33 -1.45 10.54
CA THR A 167 12.35 -2.49 10.68
C THR A 167 12.91 -2.99 9.34
N GLY A 168 12.14 -2.82 8.25
CA GLY A 168 12.47 -3.40 6.95
C GLY A 168 12.20 -4.91 6.84
N GLN A 169 11.61 -5.54 7.87
CA GLN A 169 11.25 -6.95 7.82
C GLN A 169 10.18 -7.18 6.75
N VAL A 170 10.40 -8.18 5.91
CA VAL A 170 9.44 -8.63 4.90
C VAL A 170 8.59 -9.75 5.51
N LEU A 171 7.27 -9.58 5.51
CA LEU A 171 6.35 -10.59 6.02
C LEU A 171 6.06 -11.67 4.96
N PRO A 172 5.92 -12.95 5.33
CA PRO A 172 5.57 -14.05 4.43
C PRO A 172 4.06 -14.04 4.13
N ILE A 173 3.62 -13.11 3.25
CA ILE A 173 2.20 -12.82 3.00
C ILE A 173 1.43 -14.05 2.53
N ASP A 174 2.01 -14.93 1.73
CA ASP A 174 1.35 -16.15 1.24
C ASP A 174 0.90 -17.04 2.42
N LYS A 175 1.82 -17.31 3.36
CA LYS A 175 1.51 -18.11 4.55
C LYS A 175 0.48 -17.42 5.46
N ILE A 176 0.59 -16.11 5.61
CA ILE A 176 -0.35 -15.30 6.39
C ILE A 176 -1.74 -15.32 5.75
N ALA A 177 -1.82 -15.24 4.42
CA ALA A 177 -3.08 -15.32 3.69
C ALA A 177 -3.77 -16.68 3.89
N GLU A 178 -3.03 -17.79 3.89
CA GLU A 178 -3.57 -19.12 4.19
C GLU A 178 -4.17 -19.21 5.61
N VAL A 179 -3.48 -18.65 6.58
CA VAL A 179 -3.95 -18.61 7.98
C VAL A 179 -5.22 -17.75 8.10
N CYS A 180 -5.24 -16.56 7.50
CA CYS A 180 -6.41 -15.69 7.47
C CYS A 180 -7.61 -16.36 6.76
N LYS A 181 -7.36 -17.01 5.61
CA LYS A 181 -8.38 -17.75 4.86
C LYS A 181 -8.97 -18.88 5.67
N SER A 182 -8.13 -19.63 6.40
CA SER A 182 -8.58 -20.72 7.29
C SER A 182 -9.48 -20.21 8.41
N ASN A 183 -9.22 -19.01 8.91
CA ASN A 183 -10.06 -18.34 9.92
C ASN A 183 -11.26 -17.58 9.31
N LYS A 184 -11.40 -17.55 7.96
CA LYS A 184 -12.42 -16.78 7.22
C LYS A 184 -12.32 -15.26 7.46
N SER A 185 -11.13 -14.76 7.76
CA SER A 185 -10.82 -13.35 7.92
C SER A 185 -10.36 -12.75 6.59
N LEU A 186 -10.74 -11.50 6.33
CA LEU A 186 -10.15 -10.71 5.26
C LEU A 186 -8.72 -10.32 5.64
N LEU A 187 -7.86 -10.21 4.64
CA LEU A 187 -6.48 -9.71 4.79
C LEU A 187 -6.30 -8.46 3.94
N LEU A 188 -5.97 -7.34 4.56
CA LEU A 188 -5.57 -6.09 3.92
C LEU A 188 -4.08 -5.90 4.09
N ILE A 189 -3.37 -5.75 2.98
CA ILE A 189 -1.92 -5.52 2.99
C ILE A 189 -1.62 -4.07 2.57
N ASP A 190 -0.99 -3.33 3.48
CA ASP A 190 -0.31 -2.08 3.14
C ASP A 190 1.01 -2.41 2.44
N ALA A 191 1.03 -2.23 1.13
CA ALA A 191 2.16 -2.56 0.27
C ALA A 191 3.01 -1.32 -0.11
N ALA A 192 2.88 -0.21 0.63
CA ALA A 192 3.58 1.05 0.34
C ALA A 192 5.10 0.90 0.25
N GLN A 193 5.68 -0.04 0.98
CA GLN A 193 7.12 -0.29 1.01
C GLN A 193 7.55 -1.47 0.12
N SER A 194 6.63 -2.20 -0.49
CA SER A 194 6.95 -3.42 -1.27
C SER A 194 6.70 -3.29 -2.77
N VAL A 195 5.62 -2.63 -3.19
CA VAL A 195 5.30 -2.46 -4.62
C VAL A 195 6.41 -1.65 -5.30
N GLY A 196 6.96 -2.20 -6.39
CA GLY A 196 8.09 -1.61 -7.12
C GLY A 196 9.47 -1.84 -6.49
N VAL A 197 9.53 -2.49 -5.30
CA VAL A 197 10.78 -2.83 -4.60
C VAL A 197 10.99 -4.35 -4.59
N LEU A 198 9.93 -5.10 -4.33
CA LEU A 198 9.93 -6.56 -4.38
C LEU A 198 9.17 -7.04 -5.61
N PRO A 199 9.59 -8.16 -6.23
CA PRO A 199 8.74 -8.85 -7.20
C PRO A 199 7.46 -9.32 -6.52
N LEU A 200 6.31 -8.93 -7.07
CA LEU A 200 4.99 -9.32 -6.57
C LEU A 200 4.18 -9.94 -7.70
N ASP A 201 3.53 -11.03 -7.39
CA ASP A 201 2.55 -11.71 -8.24
C ASP A 201 1.30 -11.94 -7.39
N LEU A 202 0.17 -11.37 -7.78
CA LEU A 202 -1.07 -11.44 -7.00
C LEU A 202 -2.12 -12.38 -7.65
N THR A 203 -1.68 -13.27 -8.57
CA THR A 203 -2.55 -14.30 -9.17
C THR A 203 -2.75 -15.51 -8.27
#